data_e7cebf13f9fa038053a39d5bdeb9ebac
#
_entry.id   e7cebf13f9fa038053a39d5bdeb9ebac
#
_cell.length_a   1.000
_cell.length_b   1.000
_cell.length_c   1.000
_cell.angle_alpha   90.00
_cell.angle_beta   90.00
_cell.angle_gamma   90.00
#
_symmetry.space_group_name_H-M   'P 1'
#
loop_
_entity.id
_entity.type
_entity.pdbx_description
1 polymer ?
#
loop_
_entity_poly.entity_id
_entity_poly.type
_entity_poly.pdbx_seq_one_letter_code
_entity_poly.pdbx_strand_id
1 'polypeptide(L)'
;MPLIFLFIWLESFDKNLAILITIPSTALFSMYNVYFNARFGGTLGKLAVGIRVARPDGTRIGWPEAWKRSAVDLAFGFLMLCVKVWALTQVNGEQYSATAFVERMRLLHSYYPSWFSLVTISQQIWIWSEVVVLLFNRRKRALHDFIAGTVVIHKEFAEQVAAPGKQ
;
A
#
# COMPACT_ATOMS: atom_id res chain seq x y z
N MET A 1 8.81 -3.57 10.05
CA MET A 1 9.08 -2.18 10.44
C MET A 1 10.55 -1.77 10.33
N PRO A 2 11.60 -2.57 10.66
CA PRO A 2 12.99 -2.12 10.58
C PRO A 2 13.45 -1.70 9.16
N LEU A 3 12.94 -2.36 8.11
CA LEU A 3 13.28 -2.04 6.72
C LEU A 3 12.88 -0.60 6.31
N ILE A 4 11.76 -0.09 6.80
CA ILE A 4 11.31 1.28 6.50
C ILE A 4 12.31 2.29 7.06
N PHE A 5 12.71 2.11 8.31
CA PHE A 5 13.70 2.99 8.94
C PHE A 5 15.06 2.92 8.24
N LEU A 6 15.48 1.73 7.80
CA LEU A 6 16.69 1.55 7.01
C LEU A 6 16.64 2.33 5.70
N PHE A 7 15.54 2.25 4.94
CA PHE A 7 15.37 2.99 3.69
C PHE A 7 15.36 4.50 3.93
N ILE A 8 14.61 4.99 4.92
CA ILE A 8 14.58 6.41 5.30
C ILE A 8 15.99 6.90 5.69
N TRP A 9 16.72 6.10 6.43
CA TRP A 9 18.09 6.41 6.84
C TRP A 9 19.04 6.47 5.64
N LEU A 10 19.00 5.48 4.75
CA LEU A 10 19.81 5.45 3.53
C LEU A 10 19.49 6.64 2.59
N GLU A 11 18.21 6.98 2.43
CA GLU A 11 17.80 8.15 1.64
C GLU A 11 18.33 9.48 2.23
N SER A 12 18.75 9.49 3.50
CA SER A 12 19.19 10.72 4.15
C SER A 12 20.61 11.16 3.78
N PHE A 13 21.43 10.28 3.22
CA PHE A 13 22.84 10.57 2.96
C PHE A 13 23.07 11.46 1.74
N ASP A 14 22.41 11.12 0.63
CA ASP A 14 22.62 11.80 -0.64
C ASP A 14 21.36 11.76 -1.50
N LYS A 15 21.19 12.81 -2.33
CA LYS A 15 20.04 12.95 -3.24
C LYS A 15 19.97 11.83 -4.28
N ASN A 16 21.09 11.46 -4.88
CA ASN A 16 21.11 10.42 -5.92
C ASN A 16 20.84 9.04 -5.32
N LEU A 17 21.37 8.82 -4.12
CA LEU A 17 21.06 7.62 -3.33
C LEU A 17 19.58 7.58 -2.96
N ALA A 18 18.98 8.71 -2.59
CA ALA A 18 17.56 8.80 -2.32
C ALA A 18 16.71 8.44 -3.55
N ILE A 19 17.06 8.91 -4.75
CA ILE A 19 16.39 8.52 -6.00
C ILE A 19 16.52 7.02 -6.25
N LEU A 20 17.75 6.49 -6.13
CA LEU A 20 18.04 5.08 -6.37
C LEU A 20 17.26 4.15 -5.43
N ILE A 21 17.08 4.54 -4.17
CA ILE A 21 16.40 3.74 -3.15
C ILE A 21 14.88 3.92 -3.19
N THR A 22 14.39 5.12 -3.49
CA THR A 22 12.94 5.41 -3.51
C THR A 22 12.18 4.49 -4.45
N ILE A 23 12.71 4.21 -5.65
CA ILE A 23 12.04 3.36 -6.64
C ILE A 23 11.88 1.91 -6.15
N PRO A 24 12.97 1.18 -5.80
CA PRO A 24 12.85 -0.20 -5.35
C PRO A 24 12.11 -0.34 -4.01
N SER A 25 12.26 0.61 -3.08
CA SER A 25 11.52 0.58 -1.81
C SER A 25 10.02 0.72 -2.03
N THR A 26 9.59 1.68 -2.85
CA THR A 26 8.18 1.85 -3.20
C THR A 26 7.63 0.62 -3.92
N ALA A 27 8.38 0.05 -4.88
CA ALA A 27 7.99 -1.18 -5.56
C ALA A 27 7.85 -2.36 -4.57
N LEU A 28 8.78 -2.53 -3.64
CA LEU A 28 8.75 -3.57 -2.63
C LEU A 28 7.49 -3.46 -1.74
N PHE A 29 7.20 -2.26 -1.23
CA PHE A 29 6.01 -2.04 -0.39
C PHE A 29 4.70 -2.19 -1.16
N SER A 30 4.66 -1.73 -2.40
CA SER A 30 3.49 -1.87 -3.27
C SER A 30 3.22 -3.34 -3.60
N MET A 31 4.25 -4.08 -3.98
CA MET A 31 4.16 -5.50 -4.32
C MET A 31 3.90 -6.39 -3.09
N TYR A 32 4.29 -5.97 -1.89
CA TYR A 32 4.03 -6.72 -0.66
C TYR A 32 2.55 -7.07 -0.51
N ASN A 33 1.65 -6.10 -0.66
CA ASN A 33 0.21 -6.32 -0.54
C ASN A 33 -0.32 -7.27 -1.62
N VAL A 34 0.08 -7.06 -2.88
CA VAL A 34 -0.35 -7.91 -4.01
C VAL A 34 0.14 -9.34 -3.81
N TYR A 35 1.44 -9.51 -3.56
CA TYR A 35 2.06 -10.81 -3.41
C TYR A 35 1.47 -11.62 -2.26
N PHE A 36 1.38 -11.02 -1.07
CA PHE A 36 0.89 -11.71 0.12
C PHE A 36 -0.60 -12.06 0.01
N ASN A 37 -1.42 -11.19 -0.56
CA ASN A 37 -2.82 -11.49 -0.81
C ASN A 37 -2.97 -12.62 -1.85
N ALA A 38 -2.24 -12.58 -2.97
CA ALA A 38 -2.31 -13.61 -4.02
C ALA A 38 -1.78 -14.97 -3.55
N ARG A 39 -0.67 -15.00 -2.80
CA ARG A 39 0.01 -16.25 -2.43
C ARG A 39 -0.52 -16.87 -1.15
N PHE A 40 -0.84 -16.06 -0.15
CA PHE A 40 -1.19 -16.50 1.20
C PHE A 40 -2.64 -16.15 1.60
N GLY A 41 -3.35 -15.35 0.78
CA GLY A 41 -4.69 -14.91 1.06
C GLY A 41 -4.75 -13.78 2.11
N GLY A 42 -3.65 -13.09 2.36
CA GLY A 42 -3.62 -11.96 3.31
C GLY A 42 -2.21 -11.54 3.68
N THR A 43 -2.04 -10.28 4.07
CA THR A 43 -0.78 -9.77 4.61
C THR A 43 -0.44 -10.45 5.93
N LEU A 44 0.83 -10.38 6.37
CA LEU A 44 1.29 -10.99 7.62
C LEU A 44 0.40 -10.63 8.82
N GLY A 45 -0.01 -9.36 8.93
CA GLY A 45 -0.90 -8.93 10.01
C GLY A 45 -2.27 -9.61 9.97
N LYS A 46 -2.86 -9.77 8.78
CA LYS A 46 -4.15 -10.47 8.61
C LYS A 46 -4.04 -11.94 8.98
N LEU A 47 -2.98 -12.58 8.53
CA LEU A 47 -2.71 -13.99 8.83
C LEU A 47 -2.47 -14.22 10.32
N ALA A 48 -1.78 -13.30 11.00
CA ALA A 48 -1.52 -13.37 12.44
C ALA A 48 -2.80 -13.30 13.29
N VAL A 49 -3.82 -12.55 12.84
CA VAL A 49 -5.13 -12.48 13.52
C VAL A 49 -6.13 -13.51 12.99
N GLY A 50 -5.67 -14.51 12.21
CA GLY A 50 -6.50 -15.61 11.76
C GLY A 50 -7.54 -15.26 10.70
N ILE A 51 -7.37 -14.16 9.94
CA ILE A 51 -8.27 -13.78 8.86
C ILE A 51 -7.61 -13.92 7.50
N ARG A 52 -8.40 -14.25 6.48
CA ARG A 52 -7.98 -14.39 5.08
C ARG A 52 -8.93 -13.69 4.13
N VAL A 53 -8.36 -13.25 3.01
CA VAL A 53 -9.09 -12.77 1.85
C VAL A 53 -9.47 -13.99 1.00
N ALA A 54 -10.74 -14.08 0.63
CA ALA A 54 -11.30 -15.16 -0.18
C ALA A 54 -12.27 -14.60 -1.20
N ARG A 55 -12.66 -15.43 -2.17
CA ARG A 55 -13.84 -15.17 -2.99
C ARG A 55 -15.12 -15.38 -2.18
N PRO A 56 -16.28 -14.88 -2.64
CA PRO A 56 -17.56 -15.06 -1.93
C PRO A 56 -17.95 -16.52 -1.72
N ASP A 57 -17.44 -17.42 -2.55
CA ASP A 57 -17.62 -18.88 -2.45
C ASP A 57 -16.66 -19.54 -1.44
N GLY A 58 -15.80 -18.76 -0.77
CA GLY A 58 -14.81 -19.26 0.18
C GLY A 58 -13.50 -19.76 -0.46
N THR A 59 -13.41 -19.80 -1.79
CA THR A 59 -12.19 -20.22 -2.49
C THR A 59 -11.08 -19.17 -2.37
N ARG A 60 -9.83 -19.61 -2.56
CA ARG A 60 -8.68 -18.70 -2.50
C ARG A 60 -8.69 -17.71 -3.66
N ILE A 61 -8.29 -16.48 -3.37
CA ILE A 61 -8.05 -15.48 -4.41
C ILE A 61 -6.76 -15.78 -5.16
N GLY A 62 -6.71 -15.37 -6.43
CA GLY A 62 -5.52 -15.45 -7.28
C GLY A 62 -4.88 -14.07 -7.49
N TRP A 63 -3.95 -14.03 -8.43
CA TRP A 63 -3.29 -12.80 -8.86
C TRP A 63 -4.26 -11.74 -9.41
N PRO A 64 -5.26 -12.08 -10.25
CA PRO A 64 -6.18 -11.08 -10.78
C PRO A 64 -6.96 -10.32 -9.71
N GLU A 65 -7.46 -11.04 -8.68
CA GLU A 65 -8.18 -10.42 -7.59
C GLU A 65 -7.25 -9.59 -6.70
N ALA A 66 -6.04 -10.07 -6.43
CA ALA A 66 -5.05 -9.34 -5.64
C ALA A 66 -4.64 -8.03 -6.34
N TRP A 67 -4.42 -8.02 -7.66
CA TRP A 67 -4.17 -6.82 -8.43
C TRP A 67 -5.35 -5.84 -8.40
N LYS A 68 -6.57 -6.30 -8.67
CA LYS A 68 -7.77 -5.46 -8.62
C LYS A 68 -7.97 -4.83 -7.25
N ARG A 69 -7.72 -5.60 -6.19
CA ARG A 69 -7.82 -5.14 -4.81
C ARG A 69 -6.85 -4.01 -4.48
N SER A 70 -5.64 -4.08 -5.02
CA SER A 70 -4.59 -3.11 -4.78
C SER A 70 -4.53 -2.00 -5.83
N ALA A 71 -5.35 -2.03 -6.86
CA ALA A 71 -5.22 -1.16 -8.04
C ALA A 71 -5.23 0.33 -7.69
N VAL A 72 -6.14 0.77 -6.82
CA VAL A 72 -6.26 2.18 -6.43
C VAL A 72 -5.05 2.60 -5.59
N ASP A 73 -4.64 1.78 -4.63
CA ASP A 73 -3.46 2.06 -3.80
C ASP A 73 -2.18 2.10 -4.64
N LEU A 74 -2.06 1.20 -5.63
CA LEU A 74 -0.94 1.19 -6.58
C LEU A 74 -0.92 2.43 -7.46
N ALA A 75 -2.08 2.90 -7.92
CA ALA A 75 -2.19 4.13 -8.71
C ALA A 75 -1.74 5.36 -7.89
N PHE A 76 -2.23 5.50 -6.66
CA PHE A 76 -1.78 6.57 -5.77
C PHE A 76 -0.28 6.43 -5.44
N GLY A 77 0.20 5.22 -5.12
CA GLY A 77 1.60 4.96 -4.83
C GLY A 77 2.52 5.31 -6.00
N PHE A 78 2.14 4.96 -7.22
CA PHE A 78 2.87 5.32 -8.43
C PHE A 78 2.91 6.83 -8.66
N LEU A 79 1.77 7.52 -8.50
CA LEU A 79 1.70 8.96 -8.66
C LEU A 79 2.55 9.69 -7.61
N MET A 80 2.51 9.25 -6.36
CA MET A 80 3.36 9.76 -5.28
C MET A 80 4.85 9.54 -5.57
N LEU A 81 5.20 8.35 -6.09
CA LEU A 81 6.57 8.05 -6.51
C LEU A 81 7.05 9.02 -7.59
N CYS A 82 6.26 9.25 -8.63
CA CYS A 82 6.59 10.17 -9.71
C CYS A 82 6.85 11.59 -9.18
N VAL A 83 5.99 12.10 -8.30
CA VAL A 83 6.14 13.44 -7.71
C VAL A 83 7.36 13.52 -6.80
N LYS A 84 7.61 12.49 -5.98
CA LYS A 84 8.81 12.45 -5.13
C LYS A 84 10.10 12.42 -5.95
N VAL A 85 10.16 11.58 -6.98
CA VAL A 85 11.32 11.53 -7.88
C VAL A 85 11.51 12.86 -8.60
N TRP A 86 10.44 13.47 -9.12
CA TRP A 86 10.46 14.79 -9.71
C TRP A 86 11.06 15.83 -8.75
N ALA A 87 10.57 15.92 -7.53
CA ALA A 87 11.08 16.86 -6.53
C ALA A 87 12.57 16.62 -6.21
N LEU A 88 12.98 15.36 -6.10
CA LEU A 88 14.40 15.01 -5.89
C LEU A 88 15.28 15.46 -7.06
N THR A 89 14.79 15.48 -8.29
CA THR A 89 15.58 16.00 -9.43
C THR A 89 15.75 17.52 -9.38
N GLN A 90 14.79 18.26 -8.80
CA GLN A 90 14.82 19.73 -8.73
C GLN A 90 15.68 20.27 -7.58
N VAL A 91 15.79 19.53 -6.49
CA VAL A 91 16.52 19.97 -5.28
C VAL A 91 18.04 19.97 -5.52
N ASN A 92 18.73 21.00 -4.97
CA ASN A 92 20.19 21.02 -4.91
C ASN A 92 20.72 19.93 -3.95
N GLY A 93 21.72 19.14 -4.38
CA GLY A 93 22.24 18.01 -3.62
C GLY A 93 22.89 18.43 -2.30
N GLU A 94 23.65 19.52 -2.26
CA GLU A 94 24.27 20.03 -1.05
C GLU A 94 23.23 20.47 -0.03
N GLN A 95 22.20 21.21 -0.48
CA GLN A 95 21.08 21.61 0.35
C GLN A 95 20.31 20.39 0.90
N TYR A 96 20.10 19.37 0.07
CA TYR A 96 19.43 18.13 0.48
C TYR A 96 20.19 17.43 1.61
N SER A 97 21.51 17.26 1.48
CA SER A 97 22.34 16.54 2.44
C SER A 97 22.57 17.33 3.73
N ALA A 98 22.65 18.68 3.64
CA ALA A 98 22.85 19.55 4.80
C ALA A 98 21.60 19.75 5.66
N THR A 99 20.41 19.37 5.16
CA THR A 99 19.12 19.65 5.81
C THR A 99 18.70 18.50 6.72
N ALA A 100 18.25 18.81 7.94
CA ALA A 100 17.69 17.81 8.86
C ALA A 100 16.41 17.17 8.31
N PHE A 101 16.03 15.99 8.81
CA PHE A 101 14.95 15.17 8.25
C PHE A 101 13.63 15.94 8.05
N VAL A 102 13.18 16.68 9.06
CA VAL A 102 11.88 17.39 8.99
C VAL A 102 11.93 18.55 7.98
N GLU A 103 13.02 19.34 8.02
CA GLU A 103 13.23 20.43 7.06
C GLU A 103 13.40 19.89 5.64
N ARG A 104 14.04 18.74 5.49
CA ARG A 104 14.18 18.06 4.18
C ARG A 104 12.83 17.66 3.61
N MET A 105 11.91 17.16 4.44
CA MET A 105 10.54 16.86 4.02
C MET A 105 9.82 18.13 3.55
N ARG A 106 9.96 19.25 4.26
CA ARG A 106 9.41 20.55 3.86
C ARG A 106 10.03 21.06 2.56
N LEU A 107 11.37 20.94 2.44
CA LEU A 107 12.12 21.30 1.24
C LEU A 107 11.61 20.52 0.01
N LEU A 108 11.48 19.19 0.11
CA LEU A 108 10.93 18.39 -0.98
C LEU A 108 9.49 18.79 -1.32
N HIS A 109 8.67 19.03 -0.30
CA HIS A 109 7.28 19.44 -0.50
C HIS A 109 7.14 20.79 -1.21
N SER A 110 8.11 21.71 -1.05
CA SER A 110 8.09 23.00 -1.75
C SER A 110 8.28 22.87 -3.27
N TYR A 111 8.84 21.76 -3.74
CA TYR A 111 8.99 21.44 -5.17
C TYR A 111 7.80 20.65 -5.73
N TYR A 112 6.83 20.25 -4.89
CA TYR A 112 5.68 19.50 -5.39
C TYR A 112 4.77 20.40 -6.24
N PRO A 113 4.20 19.88 -7.33
CA PRO A 113 3.25 20.63 -8.14
C PRO A 113 2.02 21.03 -7.32
N SER A 114 1.44 22.20 -7.60
CA SER A 114 0.26 22.71 -6.87
C SER A 114 -0.94 21.75 -6.89
N TRP A 115 -1.11 20.99 -7.98
CA TRP A 115 -2.18 19.97 -8.10
C TRP A 115 -1.97 18.77 -7.18
N PHE A 116 -0.78 18.58 -6.62
CA PHE A 116 -0.48 17.43 -5.75
C PHE A 116 -1.31 17.42 -4.47
N SER A 117 -1.73 18.59 -3.99
CA SER A 117 -2.67 18.70 -2.86
C SER A 117 -4.01 17.99 -3.15
N LEU A 118 -4.50 18.03 -4.39
CA LEU A 118 -5.70 17.31 -4.79
C LEU A 118 -5.50 15.79 -4.74
N VAL A 119 -4.32 15.31 -5.12
CA VAL A 119 -3.98 13.88 -5.03
C VAL A 119 -3.97 13.41 -3.59
N THR A 120 -3.33 14.17 -2.69
CA THR A 120 -3.28 13.82 -1.27
C THR A 120 -4.66 13.85 -0.62
N ILE A 121 -5.49 14.85 -0.93
CA ILE A 121 -6.88 14.90 -0.47
C ILE A 121 -7.68 13.70 -0.99
N SER A 122 -7.57 13.39 -2.29
CA SER A 122 -8.26 12.24 -2.89
C SER A 122 -7.85 10.93 -2.25
N GLN A 123 -6.55 10.76 -1.95
CA GLN A 123 -6.05 9.58 -1.23
C GLN A 123 -6.61 9.50 0.20
N GLN A 124 -6.69 10.63 0.92
CA GLN A 124 -7.31 10.65 2.25
C GLN A 124 -8.80 10.29 2.18
N ILE A 125 -9.53 10.83 1.22
CA ILE A 125 -10.94 10.46 0.98
C ILE A 125 -11.04 8.95 0.70
N TRP A 126 -10.17 8.39 -0.13
CA TRP A 126 -10.13 6.96 -0.40
C TRP A 126 -9.93 6.13 0.88
N ILE A 127 -8.91 6.44 1.67
CA ILE A 127 -8.60 5.73 2.93
C ILE A 127 -9.79 5.80 3.90
N TRP A 128 -10.35 6.99 4.12
CA TRP A 128 -11.48 7.15 5.02
C TRP A 128 -12.76 6.49 4.52
N SER A 129 -13.00 6.51 3.21
CA SER A 129 -14.15 5.83 2.61
C SER A 129 -14.09 4.31 2.82
N GLU A 130 -12.89 3.71 2.78
CA GLU A 130 -12.72 2.29 3.11
C GLU A 130 -13.15 1.97 4.55
N VAL A 131 -12.73 2.82 5.50
CA VAL A 131 -13.09 2.66 6.92
C VAL A 131 -14.60 2.82 7.11
N VAL A 132 -15.19 3.86 6.53
CA VAL A 132 -16.64 4.13 6.61
C VAL A 132 -17.43 2.97 6.03
N VAL A 133 -17.10 2.53 4.82
CA VAL A 133 -17.80 1.42 4.16
C VAL A 133 -17.67 0.13 4.98
N LEU A 134 -16.48 -0.17 5.53
CA LEU A 134 -16.26 -1.32 6.39
C LEU A 134 -17.15 -1.30 7.64
N LEU A 135 -17.32 -0.15 8.27
CA LEU A 135 -18.11 0.01 9.50
C LEU A 135 -19.62 -0.17 9.24
N PHE A 136 -20.14 0.43 8.17
CA PHE A 136 -21.57 0.43 7.85
C PHE A 136 -22.02 -0.80 7.05
N ASN A 137 -21.10 -1.50 6.40
CA ASN A 137 -21.45 -2.68 5.62
C ASN A 137 -21.70 -3.90 6.53
N ARG A 138 -22.90 -4.49 6.42
CA ARG A 138 -23.26 -5.72 7.17
C ARG A 138 -22.31 -6.89 6.92
N ARG A 139 -21.75 -6.99 5.71
CA ARG A 139 -20.80 -8.05 5.33
C ARG A 139 -19.35 -7.69 5.65
N LYS A 140 -19.09 -6.54 6.31
CA LYS A 140 -17.75 -6.07 6.67
C LYS A 140 -16.75 -6.08 5.50
N ARG A 141 -17.21 -5.64 4.30
CA ARG A 141 -16.40 -5.50 3.09
C ARG A 141 -15.97 -4.05 2.93
N ALA A 142 -14.69 -3.81 2.68
CA ALA A 142 -14.17 -2.50 2.32
C ALA A 142 -14.37 -2.22 0.81
N LEU A 143 -14.13 -0.99 0.35
CA LEU A 143 -14.33 -0.62 -1.06
C LEU A 143 -13.47 -1.45 -2.02
N HIS A 144 -12.20 -1.67 -1.68
CA HIS A 144 -11.32 -2.50 -2.50
C HIS A 144 -11.80 -3.97 -2.60
N ASP A 145 -12.55 -4.47 -1.59
CA ASP A 145 -13.17 -5.80 -1.66
C ASP A 145 -14.31 -5.86 -2.68
N PHE A 146 -15.06 -4.76 -2.85
CA PHE A 146 -16.10 -4.67 -3.90
C PHE A 146 -15.47 -4.63 -5.28
N ILE A 147 -14.39 -3.85 -5.47
CA ILE A 147 -13.67 -3.74 -6.76
C ILE A 147 -13.10 -5.11 -7.17
N ALA A 148 -12.55 -5.85 -6.22
CA ALA A 148 -11.93 -7.15 -6.48
C ALA A 148 -12.90 -8.33 -6.45
N GLY A 149 -14.15 -8.12 -6.00
CA GLY A 149 -15.09 -9.21 -5.80
C GLY A 149 -14.69 -10.16 -4.66
N THR A 150 -14.02 -9.65 -3.61
CA THR A 150 -13.47 -10.43 -2.51
C THR A 150 -14.24 -10.22 -1.20
N VAL A 151 -13.99 -11.08 -0.22
CA VAL A 151 -14.48 -10.99 1.15
C VAL A 151 -13.33 -11.32 2.11
N VAL A 152 -13.45 -10.84 3.35
CA VAL A 152 -12.52 -11.24 4.42
C VAL A 152 -13.24 -12.20 5.35
N ILE A 153 -12.68 -13.37 5.56
CA ILE A 153 -13.26 -14.45 6.39
C ILE A 153 -12.25 -14.95 7.41
N HIS A 154 -12.71 -15.56 8.47
CA HIS A 154 -11.86 -16.29 9.40
C HIS A 154 -11.27 -17.53 8.75
N LYS A 155 -10.02 -17.84 9.07
CA LYS A 155 -9.26 -18.96 8.50
C LYS A 155 -10.00 -20.31 8.70
N GLU A 156 -10.65 -20.50 9.84
CA GLU A 156 -11.43 -21.68 10.16
C GLU A 156 -12.54 -21.95 9.13
N PHE A 157 -13.27 -20.89 8.71
CA PHE A 157 -14.30 -21.02 7.68
C PHE A 157 -13.71 -21.34 6.31
N ALA A 158 -12.54 -20.76 5.97
CA ALA A 158 -11.87 -21.06 4.72
C ALA A 158 -11.44 -22.54 4.64
N GLU A 159 -11.02 -23.12 5.75
CA GLU A 159 -10.60 -24.53 5.82
C GLU A 159 -11.80 -25.50 5.74
N GLN A 160 -12.94 -25.13 6.32
CA GLN A 160 -14.18 -25.91 6.22
C GLN A 160 -14.71 -25.97 4.78
N VAL A 161 -14.65 -24.85 4.05
CA VAL A 161 -15.06 -24.79 2.64
C VAL A 161 -14.08 -25.53 1.74
N ALA A 162 -12.78 -25.51 2.06
CA ALA A 162 -11.76 -26.20 1.28
C ALA A 162 -11.72 -27.73 1.49
N ALA A 163 -12.34 -28.23 2.56
CA ALA A 163 -12.43 -29.68 2.90
C ALA A 163 -13.90 -30.15 3.03
N PRO A 164 -14.72 -30.07 1.98
CA PRO A 164 -16.05 -30.64 2.02
C PRO A 164 -15.94 -32.18 2.02
N GLY A 165 -16.01 -32.80 3.19
CA GLY A 165 -16.06 -34.27 3.27
C GLY A 165 -15.23 -34.98 4.32
N LYS A 166 -14.77 -34.31 5.36
CA LYS A 166 -14.22 -34.95 6.56
C LYS A 166 -15.20 -34.75 7.73
N GLN A 167 -16.34 -35.39 7.64
CA GLN A 167 -17.19 -35.74 8.77
C GLN A 167 -17.27 -37.25 8.85
#